data_c086c53fb393d7c0a846579b20e004db
#
_entry.id   c086c53fb393d7c0a846579b20e004db
#
_cell.length_a   1.000
_cell.length_b   1.000
_cell.length_c   1.000
_cell.angle_alpha   90.00
_cell.angle_beta   90.00
_cell.angle_gamma   90.00
#
_symmetry.space_group_name_H-M   'P 1'
#
loop_
_entity.id
_entity.type
_entity.pdbx_description
1 polymer ?
#
loop_
_entity_poly.entity_id
_entity_poly.type
_entity_poly.pdbx_seq_one_letter_code
_entity_poly.pdbx_strand_id
1 'polypeptide(L)'
;RGEQTPLNNTAIRWHLYIYLYRHGDTILADPAHPLHPHLHQHWPDATRLTADMTRRLWHYSGQLANLYSHYLNQRPDWLDAWQHDPPPTLDDLLQGSGLQRQPAWLAGHYREHYQQQHRLWHATLATTYAARAERIRTFWHKLAHDDAARGKLPPYIPLYAPTNLTETTLRTLIRLGEYSEVRLYHLTAADGEYSDIVDSRWLRRLKLRDPARAEAAHYDHGNTLLSRYGKQQRDRARLLHAYSTDDNTTQHDAPAITVTNLLSAVQADIRSQNETHIAAAPHDADDDSLRIHACHGTLRQAETLRGDIIAWLNADPTRRLSDILILLPDPIAEQSVLRAVFPGSGDYDGYRLPARIVGTPDTGTTSLWHSLAGHYTHLNGRYDAPTITDWLHNDDTAQSLGSDHEHIQRITAALIQAGYKRGFDSEHLQQTLHPDDHDHRYTYTYALDRLIAGVLMPDSDDDNRDTIPLPGLSLADLPVLEALAKHANRSRELRRKLAAHTPAQEWLADIRDTLHRDY
;
A
#
# COMPACT_ATOMS: atom_id res chain seq x y z
N ARG A 1 -25.74 -11.07 14.21
CA ARG A 1 -24.31 -10.94 13.83
C ARG A 1 -23.77 -9.79 14.68
N GLY A 2 -23.10 -10.09 15.82
CA GLY A 2 -22.38 -9.08 16.58
C GLY A 2 -21.23 -8.59 15.71
N GLU A 3 -21.17 -7.29 15.43
CA GLU A 3 -20.08 -6.61 14.73
C GLU A 3 -18.83 -6.68 15.62
N GLN A 4 -18.07 -7.75 15.50
CA GLN A 4 -16.77 -7.84 16.14
C GLN A 4 -15.73 -7.28 15.19
N THR A 5 -14.96 -6.33 15.67
CA THR A 5 -13.91 -5.64 14.90
C THR A 5 -12.91 -6.66 14.33
N PRO A 6 -12.72 -6.74 13.02
CA PRO A 6 -11.74 -7.64 12.44
C PRO A 6 -10.32 -7.20 12.85
N LEU A 7 -9.44 -8.16 13.15
CA LEU A 7 -8.00 -7.90 13.35
C LEU A 7 -7.29 -7.75 12.00
N ASN A 8 -7.66 -6.73 11.24
CA ASN A 8 -6.91 -6.29 10.06
C ASN A 8 -5.96 -5.15 10.43
N ASN A 9 -5.09 -4.76 9.53
CA ASN A 9 -4.09 -3.72 9.74
C ASN A 9 -4.71 -2.39 10.23
N THR A 10 -5.81 -1.96 9.64
CA THR A 10 -6.51 -0.72 10.01
C THR A 10 -7.07 -0.81 11.43
N ALA A 11 -7.72 -1.91 11.79
CA ALA A 11 -8.26 -2.11 13.13
C ALA A 11 -7.15 -2.15 14.18
N ILE A 12 -6.05 -2.86 13.91
CA ILE A 12 -4.87 -2.89 14.78
C ILE A 12 -4.32 -1.47 14.99
N ARG A 13 -4.19 -0.69 13.91
CA ARG A 13 -3.72 0.70 13.98
C ARG A 13 -4.61 1.54 14.89
N TRP A 14 -5.93 1.41 14.78
CA TRP A 14 -6.87 2.14 15.63
C TRP A 14 -6.79 1.71 17.09
N HIS A 15 -6.69 0.42 17.38
CA HIS A 15 -6.52 -0.08 18.76
C HIS A 15 -5.26 0.51 19.42
N LEU A 16 -4.13 0.45 18.71
CA LEU A 16 -2.87 1.00 19.17
C LEU A 16 -2.94 2.52 19.38
N TYR A 17 -3.45 3.24 18.38
CA TYR A 17 -3.57 4.69 18.44
C TYR A 17 -4.46 5.17 19.57
N ILE A 18 -5.67 4.60 19.72
CA ILE A 18 -6.61 4.99 20.76
C ILE A 18 -6.02 4.72 22.14
N TYR A 19 -5.38 3.57 22.32
CA TYR A 19 -4.74 3.23 23.60
C TYR A 19 -3.62 4.22 23.94
N LEU A 20 -2.68 4.40 23.03
CA LEU A 20 -1.53 5.29 23.24
C LEU A 20 -1.95 6.76 23.37
N TYR A 21 -3.00 7.19 22.67
CA TYR A 21 -3.57 8.53 22.81
C TYR A 21 -4.18 8.76 24.20
N ARG A 22 -4.98 7.80 24.69
CA ARG A 22 -5.65 7.90 25.99
C ARG A 22 -4.70 7.82 27.18
N HIS A 23 -3.66 7.03 27.07
CA HIS A 23 -2.72 6.74 28.15
C HIS A 23 -1.36 7.43 27.97
N GLY A 24 -1.15 8.16 26.86
CA GLY A 24 0.15 8.70 26.49
C GLY A 24 0.73 9.66 27.51
N ASP A 25 -0.07 10.53 28.11
CA ASP A 25 0.36 11.44 29.16
C ASP A 25 0.82 10.68 30.42
N THR A 26 0.09 9.67 30.83
CA THR A 26 0.47 8.80 31.96
C THR A 26 1.75 8.01 31.67
N ILE A 27 1.86 7.47 30.44
CA ILE A 27 3.03 6.70 30.00
C ILE A 27 4.29 7.59 29.96
N LEU A 28 4.17 8.81 29.45
CA LEU A 28 5.31 9.75 29.35
C LEU A 28 5.72 10.33 30.71
N ALA A 29 4.77 10.55 31.61
CA ALA A 29 5.02 11.11 32.93
C ALA A 29 5.69 10.13 33.91
N ASP A 30 5.57 8.81 33.68
CA ASP A 30 6.10 7.78 34.59
C ASP A 30 7.21 6.95 33.92
N PRO A 31 8.48 7.20 34.20
CA PRO A 31 9.59 6.39 33.68
C PRO A 31 9.55 4.92 34.07
N ALA A 32 8.84 4.57 35.15
CA ALA A 32 8.66 3.17 35.58
C ALA A 32 7.55 2.46 34.81
N HIS A 33 6.74 3.18 34.04
CA HIS A 33 5.65 2.59 33.27
C HIS A 33 6.19 1.59 32.21
N PRO A 34 5.65 0.36 32.11
CA PRO A 34 6.17 -0.69 31.21
C PRO A 34 6.21 -0.29 29.74
N LEU A 35 5.37 0.66 29.31
CA LEU A 35 5.32 1.15 27.93
C LEU A 35 6.03 2.50 27.73
N HIS A 36 6.65 3.06 28.79
CA HIS A 36 7.40 4.30 28.69
C HIS A 36 8.46 4.27 27.56
N PRO A 37 9.26 3.19 27.36
CA PRO A 37 10.26 3.15 26.30
C PRO A 37 9.68 3.33 24.88
N HIS A 38 8.43 2.94 24.64
CA HIS A 38 7.78 3.11 23.33
C HIS A 38 7.59 4.56 22.94
N LEU A 39 7.26 5.43 23.89
CA LEU A 39 7.02 6.84 23.62
C LEU A 39 8.29 7.67 23.86
N HIS A 40 9.04 7.37 24.92
CA HIS A 40 10.25 8.09 25.30
C HIS A 40 11.33 8.06 24.20
N GLN A 41 11.49 6.94 23.46
CA GLN A 41 12.44 6.85 22.35
C GLN A 41 12.17 7.88 21.23
N HIS A 42 10.92 8.30 21.07
CA HIS A 42 10.52 9.29 20.07
C HIS A 42 10.46 10.73 20.64
N TRP A 43 10.21 10.85 21.94
CA TRP A 43 10.03 12.13 22.64
C TRP A 43 10.68 12.10 24.03
N PRO A 44 12.03 12.14 24.11
CA PRO A 44 12.78 11.96 25.36
C PRO A 44 12.45 12.99 26.44
N ASP A 45 12.12 14.23 26.04
CA ASP A 45 11.88 15.34 26.97
C ASP A 45 10.39 15.58 27.25
N ALA A 46 9.51 14.76 26.68
CA ALA A 46 8.08 14.97 26.80
C ALA A 46 7.49 14.26 28.03
N THR A 47 6.67 14.99 28.76
CA THR A 47 5.84 14.45 29.87
C THR A 47 4.36 14.40 29.51
N ARG A 48 3.96 14.97 28.36
CA ARG A 48 2.58 15.02 27.86
C ARG A 48 2.57 15.01 26.34
N LEU A 49 1.49 14.51 25.75
CA LEU A 49 1.27 14.55 24.31
C LEU A 49 0.83 15.95 23.86
N THR A 50 1.50 16.49 22.86
CA THR A 50 1.08 17.69 22.13
C THR A 50 0.27 17.32 20.88
N ALA A 51 -0.39 18.29 20.26
CA ALA A 51 -1.15 18.07 19.03
C ALA A 51 -0.28 17.54 17.88
N ASP A 52 0.98 18.00 17.75
CA ASP A 52 1.92 17.49 16.75
C ASP A 52 2.34 16.04 17.07
N MET A 53 2.62 15.75 18.33
CA MET A 53 2.96 14.39 18.78
C MET A 53 1.81 13.42 18.54
N THR A 54 0.57 13.84 18.75
CA THR A 54 -0.64 13.04 18.48
C THR A 54 -0.73 12.64 17.00
N ARG A 55 -0.38 13.56 16.09
CA ARG A 55 -0.34 13.27 14.65
C ARG A 55 0.75 12.27 14.31
N ARG A 56 1.95 12.41 14.86
CA ARG A 56 3.07 11.47 14.70
C ARG A 56 2.76 10.11 15.32
N LEU A 57 2.01 10.09 16.44
CA LEU A 57 1.54 8.86 17.08
C LEU A 57 0.67 8.00 16.13
N TRP A 58 -0.13 8.64 15.29
CA TRP A 58 -0.89 7.95 14.25
C TRP A 58 0.01 7.22 13.25
N HIS A 59 1.11 7.83 12.81
CA HIS A 59 2.08 7.18 11.92
C HIS A 59 2.83 6.05 12.62
N TYR A 60 3.25 6.26 13.86
CA TYR A 60 3.89 5.23 14.68
C TYR A 60 2.97 4.01 14.89
N SER A 61 1.72 4.25 15.23
CA SER A 61 0.71 3.18 15.34
C SER A 61 0.53 2.40 14.03
N GLY A 62 0.69 3.06 12.88
CA GLY A 62 0.67 2.40 11.57
C GLY A 62 1.86 1.48 11.35
N GLN A 63 3.07 1.87 11.74
CA GLN A 63 4.27 1.03 11.67
C GLN A 63 4.14 -0.21 12.55
N LEU A 64 3.65 -0.03 13.78
CA LEU A 64 3.39 -1.16 14.70
C LEU A 64 2.27 -2.07 14.19
N ALA A 65 1.22 -1.51 13.59
CA ALA A 65 0.14 -2.31 13.00
C ALA A 65 0.64 -3.19 11.85
N ASN A 66 1.53 -2.68 11.00
CA ASN A 66 2.19 -3.47 9.98
C ASN A 66 2.98 -4.64 10.59
N LEU A 67 3.76 -4.37 11.64
CA LEU A 67 4.54 -5.39 12.33
C LEU A 67 3.63 -6.49 12.93
N TYR A 68 2.59 -6.11 13.66
CA TYR A 68 1.66 -7.09 14.24
C TYR A 68 0.82 -7.83 13.19
N SER A 69 0.52 -7.19 12.07
CA SER A 69 -0.10 -7.88 10.92
C SER A 69 0.82 -8.94 10.32
N HIS A 70 2.12 -8.68 10.28
CA HIS A 70 3.09 -9.70 9.88
C HIS A 70 3.12 -10.87 10.88
N TYR A 71 3.09 -10.61 12.18
CA TYR A 71 3.02 -11.70 13.17
C TYR A 71 1.73 -12.51 13.04
N LEU A 72 0.58 -11.87 12.82
CA LEU A 72 -0.69 -12.58 12.60
C LEU A 72 -0.65 -13.54 11.40
N ASN A 73 0.09 -13.18 10.37
CA ASN A 73 0.15 -13.95 9.13
C ASN A 73 1.30 -14.95 9.10
N GLN A 74 2.46 -14.61 9.69
CA GLN A 74 3.68 -15.40 9.57
C GLN A 74 4.06 -16.13 10.86
N ARG A 75 3.70 -15.59 12.02
CA ARG A 75 4.09 -16.12 13.34
C ARG A 75 2.92 -16.08 14.34
N PRO A 76 1.77 -16.68 13.99
CA PRO A 76 0.66 -16.79 14.94
C PRO A 76 1.04 -17.58 16.20
N ASP A 77 2.02 -18.49 16.08
CA ASP A 77 2.62 -19.21 17.20
C ASP A 77 3.20 -18.28 18.28
N TRP A 78 3.80 -17.16 17.89
CA TRP A 78 4.27 -16.15 18.84
C TRP A 78 3.12 -15.47 19.56
N LEU A 79 2.05 -15.14 18.84
CA LEU A 79 0.89 -14.45 19.41
C LEU A 79 0.09 -15.39 20.34
N ASP A 80 0.03 -16.67 20.03
CA ASP A 80 -0.53 -17.69 20.91
C ASP A 80 0.33 -17.82 22.18
N ALA A 81 1.64 -17.84 22.04
CA ALA A 81 2.58 -17.86 23.16
C ALA A 81 2.47 -16.60 24.05
N TRP A 82 2.21 -15.44 23.46
CA TRP A 82 1.99 -14.18 24.20
C TRP A 82 0.69 -14.12 25.00
N GLN A 83 -0.22 -15.10 24.84
CA GLN A 83 -1.40 -15.21 25.71
C GLN A 83 -1.07 -15.86 27.07
N HIS A 84 0.12 -16.45 27.23
CA HIS A 84 0.56 -17.02 28.51
C HIS A 84 1.16 -15.91 29.41
N ASP A 85 1.02 -16.10 30.72
CA ASP A 85 1.59 -15.21 31.74
C ASP A 85 2.42 -16.07 32.72
N PRO A 86 3.75 -15.90 32.76
CA PRO A 86 4.57 -15.04 31.92
C PRO A 86 4.71 -15.58 30.49
N PRO A 87 4.97 -14.69 29.50
CA PRO A 87 5.22 -15.11 28.12
C PRO A 87 6.58 -15.82 28.03
N PRO A 88 6.76 -16.74 27.07
CA PRO A 88 8.05 -17.35 26.82
C PRO A 88 9.08 -16.29 26.40
N THR A 89 10.35 -16.57 26.67
CA THR A 89 11.44 -15.67 26.25
C THR A 89 11.63 -15.71 24.73
N LEU A 90 12.29 -14.68 24.17
CA LEU A 90 12.65 -14.69 22.75
C LEU A 90 13.55 -15.87 22.40
N ASP A 91 14.44 -16.27 23.31
CA ASP A 91 15.32 -17.42 23.12
C ASP A 91 14.53 -18.73 23.03
N ASP A 92 13.48 -18.90 23.83
CA ASP A 92 12.58 -20.05 23.76
C ASP A 92 11.84 -20.13 22.42
N LEU A 93 11.33 -19.00 21.93
CA LEU A 93 10.61 -18.93 20.66
C LEU A 93 11.52 -19.10 19.43
N LEU A 94 12.79 -18.78 19.57
CA LEU A 94 13.80 -18.85 18.52
C LEU A 94 14.80 -20.01 18.71
N GLN A 95 14.39 -21.09 19.36
CA GLN A 95 15.23 -22.26 19.54
C GLN A 95 15.88 -22.67 18.22
N GLY A 96 17.21 -22.75 18.20
CA GLY A 96 17.98 -23.08 16.98
C GLY A 96 18.17 -21.97 15.95
N SER A 97 17.59 -20.76 16.13
CA SER A 97 17.64 -19.67 15.15
C SER A 97 19.01 -18.97 15.02
N GLY A 98 19.97 -19.28 15.93
CA GLY A 98 21.28 -18.64 15.94
C GLY A 98 21.30 -17.23 16.56
N LEU A 99 20.26 -16.81 17.31
CA LEU A 99 20.29 -15.56 18.09
C LEU A 99 21.48 -15.52 19.05
N GLN A 100 21.81 -16.65 19.65
CA GLN A 100 22.98 -16.82 20.56
C GLN A 100 24.33 -16.60 19.88
N ARG A 101 24.39 -16.65 18.54
CA ARG A 101 25.59 -16.37 17.73
C ARG A 101 25.74 -14.89 17.37
N GLN A 102 24.77 -14.06 17.70
CA GLN A 102 24.87 -12.63 17.49
C GLN A 102 25.71 -11.97 18.60
N PRO A 103 26.35 -10.82 18.32
CA PRO A 103 26.99 -10.01 19.36
C PRO A 103 26.04 -9.75 20.52
N ALA A 104 26.52 -9.79 21.76
CA ALA A 104 25.70 -9.69 22.97
C ALA A 104 24.83 -8.43 23.00
N TRP A 105 25.33 -7.28 22.51
CA TRP A 105 24.60 -6.03 22.43
C TRP A 105 23.41 -6.13 21.46
N LEU A 106 23.58 -6.80 20.31
CA LEU A 106 22.53 -6.96 19.32
C LEU A 106 21.46 -7.96 19.79
N ALA A 107 21.91 -9.06 20.40
CA ALA A 107 21.02 -10.04 21.01
C ALA A 107 20.21 -9.43 22.17
N GLY A 108 20.84 -8.58 22.98
CA GLY A 108 20.18 -7.80 24.04
C GLY A 108 19.11 -6.86 23.48
N HIS A 109 19.43 -6.13 22.42
CA HIS A 109 18.51 -5.25 21.74
C HIS A 109 17.26 -5.99 21.19
N TYR A 110 17.45 -7.14 20.56
CA TYR A 110 16.30 -7.96 20.11
C TYR A 110 15.41 -8.43 21.25
N ARG A 111 16.00 -8.84 22.40
CA ARG A 111 15.23 -9.26 23.58
C ARG A 111 14.44 -8.09 24.18
N GLU A 112 15.04 -6.91 24.26
CA GLU A 112 14.36 -5.71 24.72
C GLU A 112 13.19 -5.33 23.82
N HIS A 113 13.39 -5.27 22.51
CA HIS A 113 12.32 -5.01 21.53
C HIS A 113 11.20 -6.04 21.61
N TYR A 114 11.52 -7.32 21.76
CA TYR A 114 10.53 -8.37 21.94
C TYR A 114 9.67 -8.11 23.19
N GLN A 115 10.27 -7.78 24.31
CA GLN A 115 9.53 -7.50 25.55
C GLN A 115 8.65 -6.26 25.41
N GLN A 116 9.14 -5.21 24.78
CA GLN A 116 8.36 -3.99 24.53
C GLN A 116 7.16 -4.29 23.63
N GLN A 117 7.35 -5.01 22.54
CA GLN A 117 6.26 -5.40 21.62
C GLN A 117 5.23 -6.27 22.32
N HIS A 118 5.66 -7.27 23.09
CA HIS A 118 4.76 -8.11 23.88
C HIS A 118 3.91 -7.27 24.84
N ARG A 119 4.52 -6.38 25.62
CA ARG A 119 3.80 -5.53 26.57
C ARG A 119 2.74 -4.66 25.90
N LEU A 120 3.08 -4.06 24.78
CA LEU A 120 2.13 -3.24 24.01
C LEU A 120 1.01 -4.08 23.39
N TRP A 121 1.34 -5.24 22.83
CA TRP A 121 0.35 -6.21 22.36
C TRP A 121 -0.62 -6.61 23.46
N HIS A 122 -0.11 -7.00 24.62
CA HIS A 122 -0.93 -7.42 25.74
C HIS A 122 -1.87 -6.31 26.21
N ALA A 123 -1.38 -5.08 26.31
CA ALA A 123 -2.18 -3.94 26.72
C ALA A 123 -3.27 -3.54 25.70
N THR A 124 -3.12 -3.87 24.41
CA THR A 124 -3.97 -3.33 23.35
C THR A 124 -4.77 -4.37 22.58
N LEU A 125 -4.20 -5.52 22.26
CA LEU A 125 -4.74 -6.46 21.28
C LEU A 125 -5.02 -7.86 21.81
N ALA A 126 -4.45 -8.24 22.96
CA ALA A 126 -4.54 -9.62 23.49
C ALA A 126 -5.99 -10.11 23.63
N THR A 127 -6.88 -9.30 24.17
CA THR A 127 -8.30 -9.66 24.35
C THR A 127 -8.99 -9.88 22.99
N THR A 128 -8.74 -9.01 22.02
CA THR A 128 -9.33 -9.13 20.68
C THR A 128 -8.78 -10.34 19.94
N TYR A 129 -7.49 -10.63 20.12
CA TYR A 129 -6.84 -11.82 19.58
C TYR A 129 -7.40 -13.10 20.19
N ALA A 130 -7.55 -13.17 21.51
CA ALA A 130 -8.13 -14.31 22.21
C ALA A 130 -9.55 -14.62 21.71
N ALA A 131 -10.38 -13.61 21.50
CA ALA A 131 -11.71 -13.76 20.91
C ALA A 131 -11.67 -14.30 19.47
N ARG A 132 -10.68 -13.86 18.67
CA ARG A 132 -10.44 -14.42 17.32
C ARG A 132 -10.02 -15.89 17.38
N ALA A 133 -9.06 -16.23 18.23
CA ALA A 133 -8.58 -17.59 18.41
C ALA A 133 -9.71 -18.54 18.84
N GLU A 134 -10.60 -18.09 19.75
CA GLU A 134 -11.78 -18.85 20.17
C GLU A 134 -12.75 -19.08 19.01
N ARG A 135 -13.00 -18.09 18.15
CA ARG A 135 -13.85 -18.28 16.96
C ARG A 135 -13.26 -19.30 15.99
N ILE A 136 -11.94 -19.30 15.81
CA ILE A 136 -11.25 -20.27 14.97
C ILE A 136 -11.40 -21.68 15.57
N ARG A 137 -11.22 -21.83 16.90
CA ARG A 137 -11.45 -23.11 17.59
C ARG A 137 -12.89 -23.60 17.43
N THR A 138 -13.85 -22.71 17.64
CA THR A 138 -15.29 -23.00 17.47
C THR A 138 -15.63 -23.41 16.03
N PHE A 139 -15.04 -22.76 15.04
CA PHE A 139 -15.20 -23.12 13.63
C PHE A 139 -14.72 -24.54 13.36
N TRP A 140 -13.51 -24.88 13.77
CA TRP A 140 -12.96 -26.21 13.59
C TRP A 140 -13.74 -27.28 14.38
N HIS A 141 -14.18 -26.95 15.58
CA HIS A 141 -15.02 -27.84 16.38
C HIS A 141 -16.35 -28.14 15.67
N LYS A 142 -16.98 -27.12 15.10
CA LYS A 142 -18.23 -27.31 14.32
C LYS A 142 -18.00 -28.18 13.09
N LEU A 143 -16.94 -27.96 12.33
CA LEU A 143 -16.63 -28.81 11.18
C LEU A 143 -16.39 -30.26 11.57
N ALA A 144 -15.79 -30.50 12.73
CA ALA A 144 -15.51 -31.85 13.20
C ALA A 144 -16.79 -32.60 13.67
N HIS A 145 -17.81 -31.88 14.19
CA HIS A 145 -18.92 -32.50 14.90
C HIS A 145 -20.32 -32.20 14.33
N ASP A 146 -20.43 -31.36 13.28
CA ASP A 146 -21.72 -30.92 12.73
C ASP A 146 -21.76 -31.17 11.21
N ASP A 147 -22.52 -32.15 10.77
CA ASP A 147 -22.72 -32.50 9.37
C ASP A 147 -23.36 -31.36 8.56
N ALA A 148 -24.26 -30.58 9.19
CA ALA A 148 -24.88 -29.42 8.55
C ALA A 148 -23.86 -28.29 8.32
N ALA A 149 -22.86 -28.18 9.17
CA ALA A 149 -21.75 -27.23 8.97
C ALA A 149 -20.83 -27.72 7.84
N ARG A 150 -20.52 -29.02 7.78
CA ARG A 150 -19.74 -29.64 6.69
C ARG A 150 -20.43 -29.48 5.33
N GLY A 151 -21.75 -29.70 5.28
CA GLY A 151 -22.53 -29.54 4.06
C GLY A 151 -22.57 -28.12 3.45
N LYS A 152 -22.09 -27.11 4.20
CA LYS A 152 -21.93 -25.72 3.72
C LYS A 152 -20.58 -25.45 3.07
N LEU A 153 -19.62 -26.37 3.21
CA LEU A 153 -18.35 -26.24 2.51
C LEU A 153 -18.51 -26.64 1.04
N PRO A 154 -17.82 -25.96 0.12
CA PRO A 154 -17.77 -26.43 -1.27
C PRO A 154 -17.08 -27.79 -1.29
N PRO A 155 -17.58 -28.76 -2.09
CA PRO A 155 -16.98 -30.10 -2.17
C PRO A 155 -15.55 -30.08 -2.75
N TYR A 156 -15.22 -29.01 -3.50
CA TYR A 156 -13.95 -28.85 -4.18
C TYR A 156 -13.43 -27.41 -4.06
N ILE A 157 -12.18 -27.24 -3.65
CA ILE A 157 -11.52 -25.95 -3.45
C ILE A 157 -10.23 -25.92 -4.30
N PRO A 158 -10.28 -25.39 -5.54
CA PRO A 158 -9.09 -25.21 -6.36
C PRO A 158 -8.35 -23.93 -5.98
N LEU A 159 -7.03 -24.00 -5.81
CA LEU A 159 -6.14 -22.86 -5.67
C LEU A 159 -5.18 -22.83 -6.85
N TYR A 160 -5.26 -21.79 -7.67
CA TYR A 160 -4.41 -21.67 -8.86
C TYR A 160 -3.27 -20.68 -8.64
N ALA A 161 -2.04 -21.15 -8.78
CA ALA A 161 -0.80 -20.39 -8.77
C ALA A 161 -0.71 -19.27 -7.70
N PRO A 162 -1.00 -19.55 -6.42
CA PRO A 162 -0.92 -18.51 -5.39
C PRO A 162 0.51 -17.96 -5.30
N THR A 163 0.66 -16.65 -5.38
CA THR A 163 1.96 -15.98 -5.31
C THR A 163 2.51 -15.92 -3.89
N ASN A 164 1.62 -15.67 -2.91
CA ASN A 164 1.96 -15.56 -1.50
C ASN A 164 1.21 -16.64 -0.70
N LEU A 165 1.88 -17.75 -0.45
CA LEU A 165 1.36 -18.81 0.40
C LEU A 165 2.13 -18.80 1.73
N THR A 166 1.44 -18.43 2.81
CA THR A 166 2.02 -18.51 4.16
C THR A 166 1.83 -19.92 4.73
N GLU A 167 2.71 -20.32 5.65
CA GLU A 167 2.58 -21.59 6.35
C GLU A 167 1.23 -21.74 7.05
N THR A 168 0.73 -20.66 7.67
CA THR A 168 -0.58 -20.63 8.32
C THR A 168 -1.72 -20.91 7.35
N THR A 169 -1.65 -20.31 6.14
CA THR A 169 -2.63 -20.55 5.08
C THR A 169 -2.56 -22.01 4.62
N LEU A 170 -1.36 -22.53 4.38
CA LEU A 170 -1.17 -23.91 3.94
C LEU A 170 -1.70 -24.90 4.98
N ARG A 171 -1.37 -24.73 6.27
CA ARG A 171 -1.90 -25.57 7.35
C ARG A 171 -3.43 -25.53 7.44
N THR A 172 -4.03 -24.35 7.21
CA THR A 172 -5.48 -24.19 7.17
C THR A 172 -6.09 -24.96 6.01
N LEU A 173 -5.47 -24.90 4.81
CA LEU A 173 -5.90 -25.61 3.63
C LEU A 173 -5.78 -27.14 3.79
N ILE A 174 -4.68 -27.61 4.35
CA ILE A 174 -4.47 -29.04 4.66
C ILE A 174 -5.58 -29.54 5.60
N ARG A 175 -5.88 -28.79 6.66
CA ARG A 175 -6.94 -29.14 7.59
C ARG A 175 -8.34 -29.08 6.95
N LEU A 176 -8.57 -28.14 6.02
CA LEU A 176 -9.80 -28.13 5.22
C LEU A 176 -9.90 -29.35 4.30
N GLY A 177 -8.77 -29.88 3.87
CA GLY A 177 -8.69 -31.11 3.09
C GLY A 177 -9.27 -32.35 3.78
N GLU A 178 -9.44 -32.32 5.11
CA GLU A 178 -10.16 -33.38 5.86
C GLU A 178 -11.67 -33.39 5.57
N TYR A 179 -12.23 -32.27 5.04
CA TYR A 179 -13.67 -32.07 4.84
C TYR A 179 -14.07 -31.74 3.41
N SER A 180 -13.12 -31.32 2.58
CA SER A 180 -13.32 -30.92 1.17
C SER A 180 -12.12 -31.32 0.34
N GLU A 181 -12.31 -31.60 -0.95
CA GLU A 181 -11.17 -31.83 -1.84
C GLU A 181 -10.46 -30.49 -2.12
N VAL A 182 -9.24 -30.30 -1.57
CA VAL A 182 -8.41 -29.10 -1.77
C VAL A 182 -7.32 -29.45 -2.78
N ARG A 183 -7.28 -28.75 -3.92
CA ARG A 183 -6.21 -28.89 -4.92
C ARG A 183 -5.43 -27.61 -5.10
N LEU A 184 -4.12 -27.68 -4.93
CA LEU A 184 -3.19 -26.60 -5.17
C LEU A 184 -2.47 -26.83 -6.51
N TYR A 185 -2.74 -25.96 -7.49
CA TYR A 185 -2.04 -25.93 -8.77
C TYR A 185 -0.87 -24.96 -8.66
N HIS A 186 0.33 -25.46 -8.79
CA HIS A 186 1.56 -24.70 -8.59
C HIS A 186 2.45 -24.79 -9.85
N LEU A 187 2.89 -23.61 -10.33
CA LEU A 187 3.83 -23.52 -11.43
C LEU A 187 5.26 -23.48 -10.89
N THR A 188 6.12 -24.36 -11.41
CA THR A 188 7.56 -24.40 -11.10
C THR A 188 8.38 -23.83 -12.25
N ALA A 189 9.51 -23.19 -11.92
CA ALA A 189 10.44 -22.66 -12.92
C ALA A 189 11.45 -23.71 -13.38
N ALA A 190 11.65 -24.77 -12.60
CA ALA A 190 12.62 -25.82 -12.86
C ALA A 190 12.01 -27.20 -12.70
N ASP A 191 12.57 -28.19 -13.38
CA ASP A 191 12.22 -29.59 -13.23
C ASP A 191 12.83 -30.13 -11.92
N GLY A 192 12.06 -30.96 -11.22
CA GLY A 192 12.50 -31.57 -9.97
C GLY A 192 12.58 -30.58 -8.78
N GLU A 193 13.30 -31.00 -7.75
CA GLU A 193 13.46 -30.26 -6.50
C GLU A 193 14.58 -29.20 -6.64
N TYR A 194 14.30 -27.97 -6.23
CA TYR A 194 15.24 -26.84 -6.27
C TYR A 194 15.19 -25.98 -4.98
N SER A 195 14.65 -26.51 -3.91
CA SER A 195 14.51 -25.80 -2.63
C SER A 195 15.84 -25.52 -1.94
N ASP A 196 16.88 -26.28 -2.27
CA ASP A 196 18.24 -26.20 -1.72
C ASP A 196 19.16 -25.25 -2.51
N ILE A 197 18.77 -24.78 -3.68
CA ILE A 197 19.55 -23.86 -4.51
C ILE A 197 19.64 -22.48 -3.85
N VAL A 198 20.86 -21.98 -3.66
CA VAL A 198 21.14 -20.71 -3.02
C VAL A 198 22.19 -19.89 -3.77
N ASP A 199 22.23 -18.58 -3.53
CA ASP A 199 23.25 -17.70 -4.13
C ASP A 199 24.66 -18.15 -3.75
N SER A 200 25.54 -18.29 -4.76
CA SER A 200 26.90 -18.80 -4.59
C SER A 200 27.76 -17.97 -3.62
N ARG A 201 27.57 -16.64 -3.57
CA ARG A 201 28.28 -15.75 -2.64
C ARG A 201 27.78 -15.95 -1.20
N TRP A 202 26.49 -16.15 -1.05
CA TRP A 202 25.91 -16.45 0.26
C TRP A 202 26.39 -17.83 0.77
N LEU A 203 26.38 -18.84 -0.07
CA LEU A 203 26.85 -20.20 0.28
C LEU A 203 28.33 -20.18 0.67
N ARG A 204 29.18 -19.46 -0.07
CA ARG A 204 30.59 -19.29 0.27
C ARG A 204 30.77 -18.64 1.64
N ARG A 205 29.99 -17.60 1.96
CA ARG A 205 30.04 -16.96 3.30
C ARG A 205 29.56 -17.91 4.39
N LEU A 206 28.51 -18.69 4.12
CA LEU A 206 28.01 -19.68 5.06
C LEU A 206 29.06 -20.76 5.33
N LYS A 207 29.71 -21.33 4.31
CA LYS A 207 30.77 -22.33 4.44
C LYS A 207 31.97 -21.82 5.28
N LEU A 208 32.25 -20.51 5.20
CA LEU A 208 33.31 -19.90 6.01
C LEU A 208 32.88 -19.65 7.46
N ARG A 209 31.61 -19.35 7.72
CA ARG A 209 31.11 -19.03 9.07
C ARG A 209 30.65 -20.26 9.85
N ASP A 210 30.02 -21.19 9.17
CA ASP A 210 29.36 -22.35 9.76
C ASP A 210 29.39 -23.53 8.77
N PRO A 211 30.54 -24.19 8.61
CA PRO A 211 30.70 -25.31 7.68
C PRO A 211 29.72 -26.44 7.95
N ALA A 212 29.48 -26.78 9.22
CA ALA A 212 28.58 -27.85 9.61
C ALA A 212 27.13 -27.60 9.16
N ARG A 213 26.65 -26.35 9.24
CA ARG A 213 25.33 -25.98 8.76
C ARG A 213 25.24 -26.01 7.23
N ALA A 214 26.30 -25.60 6.55
CA ALA A 214 26.34 -25.64 5.09
C ALA A 214 26.31 -27.07 4.57
N GLU A 215 26.99 -27.99 5.25
CA GLU A 215 27.01 -29.42 4.92
C GLU A 215 25.66 -30.11 5.27
N ALA A 216 25.14 -29.89 6.47
CA ALA A 216 23.91 -30.51 6.94
C ALA A 216 22.66 -30.09 6.11
N ALA A 217 22.69 -28.91 5.51
CA ALA A 217 21.57 -28.38 4.72
C ALA A 217 21.66 -28.77 3.22
N HIS A 218 22.72 -29.43 2.79
CA HIS A 218 22.96 -29.84 1.39
C HIS A 218 22.76 -28.72 0.35
N TYR A 219 23.10 -27.47 0.74
CA TYR A 219 22.91 -26.32 -0.17
C TYR A 219 23.79 -26.39 -1.41
N ASP A 220 23.19 -26.15 -2.56
CA ASP A 220 23.88 -26.03 -3.84
C ASP A 220 23.62 -24.66 -4.49
N HIS A 221 24.39 -24.28 -5.48
CA HIS A 221 24.22 -23.02 -6.21
C HIS A 221 23.40 -23.19 -7.51
N GLY A 222 23.38 -24.37 -8.11
CA GLY A 222 22.62 -24.67 -9.32
C GLY A 222 22.73 -23.59 -10.40
N ASN A 223 21.60 -23.24 -10.98
CA ASN A 223 21.51 -22.14 -11.96
C ASN A 223 21.58 -20.77 -11.27
N THR A 224 22.42 -19.85 -11.78
CA THR A 224 22.66 -18.50 -11.20
C THR A 224 21.40 -17.63 -11.21
N LEU A 225 20.58 -17.66 -12.27
CA LEU A 225 19.35 -16.87 -12.34
C LEU A 225 18.32 -17.42 -11.35
N LEU A 226 18.14 -18.72 -11.29
CA LEU A 226 17.23 -19.38 -10.35
C LEU A 226 17.64 -19.11 -8.90
N SER A 227 18.94 -19.17 -8.59
CA SER A 227 19.45 -18.93 -7.23
C SER A 227 19.30 -17.48 -6.78
N ARG A 228 19.43 -16.49 -7.68
CA ARG A 228 19.35 -15.06 -7.36
C ARG A 228 17.91 -14.53 -7.36
N TYR A 229 17.16 -14.86 -8.38
CA TYR A 229 15.81 -14.30 -8.60
C TYR A 229 14.69 -15.24 -8.17
N GLY A 230 14.95 -16.55 -8.04
CA GLY A 230 14.00 -17.58 -7.65
C GLY A 230 13.75 -17.71 -6.14
N LYS A 231 14.24 -16.80 -5.29
CA LYS A 231 14.15 -16.94 -3.83
C LYS A 231 12.74 -17.20 -3.32
N GLN A 232 11.77 -16.42 -3.79
CA GLN A 232 10.37 -16.56 -3.35
C GLN A 232 9.77 -17.92 -3.76
N GLN A 233 10.05 -18.36 -4.97
CA GLN A 233 9.59 -19.67 -5.45
C GLN A 233 10.27 -20.82 -4.68
N ARG A 234 11.56 -20.72 -4.42
CA ARG A 234 12.32 -21.67 -3.62
C ARG A 234 11.80 -21.78 -2.18
N ASP A 235 11.55 -20.65 -1.52
CA ASP A 235 11.00 -20.64 -0.16
C ASP A 235 9.60 -21.27 -0.14
N ARG A 236 8.80 -21.06 -1.19
CA ARG A 236 7.52 -21.75 -1.39
C ARG A 236 7.68 -23.24 -1.66
N ALA A 237 8.65 -23.63 -2.48
CA ALA A 237 8.94 -25.04 -2.74
C ALA A 237 9.32 -25.77 -1.44
N ARG A 238 10.16 -25.17 -0.60
CA ARG A 238 10.47 -25.70 0.75
C ARG A 238 9.22 -25.87 1.61
N LEU A 239 8.37 -24.85 1.61
CA LEU A 239 7.13 -24.90 2.38
C LEU A 239 6.22 -26.03 1.88
N LEU A 240 6.04 -26.17 0.58
CA LEU A 240 5.22 -27.23 -0.01
C LEU A 240 5.82 -28.61 0.24
N HIS A 241 7.12 -28.77 0.04
CA HIS A 241 7.82 -30.03 0.27
C HIS A 241 7.69 -30.53 1.73
N ALA A 242 7.66 -29.63 2.71
CA ALA A 242 7.45 -29.99 4.11
C ALA A 242 6.08 -30.63 4.40
N TYR A 243 5.10 -30.46 3.51
CA TYR A 243 3.71 -30.94 3.65
C TYR A 243 3.25 -31.85 2.51
N SER A 244 4.07 -32.05 1.47
CA SER A 244 3.76 -32.95 0.33
C SER A 244 4.30 -34.34 0.57
N THR A 245 3.61 -35.32 0.00
CA THR A 245 4.02 -36.73 -0.09
C THR A 245 3.85 -37.19 -1.53
N ASP A 246 4.50 -38.29 -1.90
CA ASP A 246 4.35 -38.86 -3.25
C ASP A 246 2.89 -39.21 -3.57
N ASP A 247 2.11 -39.59 -2.55
CA ASP A 247 0.70 -39.95 -2.72
C ASP A 247 -0.22 -38.75 -2.99
N ASN A 248 0.18 -37.54 -2.56
CA ASN A 248 -0.66 -36.34 -2.70
C ASN A 248 -0.13 -35.31 -3.72
N THR A 249 0.93 -35.65 -4.45
CA THR A 249 1.56 -34.77 -5.43
C THR A 249 1.54 -35.42 -6.82
N THR A 250 1.08 -34.66 -7.81
CA THR A 250 1.12 -35.06 -9.21
C THR A 250 1.93 -34.03 -9.99
N GLN A 251 3.01 -34.44 -10.62
CA GLN A 251 3.80 -33.59 -11.49
C GLN A 251 3.34 -33.75 -12.94
N HIS A 252 3.16 -32.62 -13.62
CA HIS A 252 2.90 -32.55 -15.05
C HIS A 252 4.12 -31.94 -15.72
N ASP A 253 4.83 -32.74 -16.50
CA ASP A 253 6.02 -32.29 -17.21
C ASP A 253 5.64 -31.34 -18.35
N ALA A 254 6.35 -30.23 -18.46
CA ALA A 254 6.24 -29.35 -19.61
C ALA A 254 7.02 -29.94 -20.81
N PRO A 255 6.65 -29.60 -22.08
CA PRO A 255 7.40 -30.05 -23.26
C PRO A 255 8.89 -29.71 -23.16
N ALA A 256 9.73 -30.59 -23.72
CA ALA A 256 11.18 -30.34 -23.76
C ALA A 256 11.49 -29.04 -24.52
N ILE A 257 12.45 -28.27 -24.02
CA ILE A 257 12.92 -27.04 -24.67
C ILE A 257 13.97 -27.40 -25.71
N THR A 258 13.69 -27.10 -26.99
CA THR A 258 14.68 -27.21 -28.04
C THR A 258 15.53 -25.94 -28.06
N VAL A 259 16.83 -26.07 -27.83
CA VAL A 259 17.76 -24.92 -27.80
C VAL A 259 18.08 -24.52 -29.23
N THR A 260 17.61 -23.35 -29.65
CA THR A 260 17.81 -22.75 -30.97
C THR A 260 18.44 -21.36 -30.93
N ASN A 261 18.38 -20.69 -29.78
CA ASN A 261 18.84 -19.32 -29.59
C ASN A 261 19.19 -19.09 -28.10
N LEU A 262 19.67 -17.88 -27.77
CA LEU A 262 20.08 -17.53 -26.40
C LEU A 262 18.94 -17.65 -25.38
N LEU A 263 17.74 -17.19 -25.73
CA LEU A 263 16.59 -17.26 -24.81
C LEU A 263 16.22 -18.72 -24.47
N SER A 264 16.16 -19.59 -25.50
CA SER A 264 15.85 -21.02 -25.27
C SER A 264 16.97 -21.73 -24.50
N ALA A 265 18.23 -21.32 -24.65
CA ALA A 265 19.35 -21.81 -23.85
C ALA A 265 19.20 -21.40 -22.38
N VAL A 266 18.89 -20.13 -22.10
CA VAL A 266 18.63 -19.62 -20.74
C VAL A 266 17.45 -20.36 -20.09
N GLN A 267 16.36 -20.56 -20.82
CA GLN A 267 15.19 -21.30 -20.34
C GLN A 267 15.51 -22.76 -20.03
N ALA A 268 16.27 -23.43 -20.90
CA ALA A 268 16.71 -24.80 -20.69
C ALA A 268 17.62 -24.94 -19.47
N ASP A 269 18.53 -24.00 -19.26
CA ASP A 269 19.43 -23.98 -18.11
C ASP A 269 18.68 -23.72 -16.78
N ILE A 270 17.74 -22.78 -16.77
CA ILE A 270 16.89 -22.56 -15.59
C ILE A 270 16.12 -23.85 -15.26
N ARG A 271 15.52 -24.46 -16.27
CA ARG A 271 14.69 -25.64 -16.12
C ARG A 271 15.48 -26.86 -15.64
N SER A 272 16.65 -27.09 -16.20
CA SER A 272 17.55 -28.19 -15.82
C SER A 272 18.47 -27.86 -14.63
N GLN A 273 18.33 -26.65 -14.05
CA GLN A 273 19.07 -26.19 -12.86
C GLN A 273 20.59 -26.12 -13.06
N ASN A 274 21.06 -25.94 -14.27
CA ASN A 274 22.48 -25.87 -14.61
C ASN A 274 22.80 -24.67 -15.53
N GLU A 275 24.02 -24.58 -16.08
CA GLU A 275 24.48 -23.49 -16.97
C GLU A 275 25.18 -24.03 -18.23
N THR A 276 24.85 -25.26 -18.64
CA THR A 276 25.55 -25.93 -19.74
C THR A 276 25.09 -25.49 -21.12
N HIS A 277 23.81 -25.17 -21.27
CA HIS A 277 23.23 -24.77 -22.55
C HIS A 277 23.65 -23.36 -22.96
N ILE A 278 23.72 -22.40 -22.02
CA ILE A 278 24.21 -21.04 -22.27
C ILE A 278 25.67 -21.09 -22.70
N ALA A 279 26.50 -21.89 -22.03
CA ALA A 279 27.90 -22.04 -22.36
C ALA A 279 28.14 -22.67 -23.75
N ALA A 280 27.20 -23.52 -24.20
CA ALA A 280 27.26 -24.19 -25.50
C ALA A 280 26.45 -23.46 -26.59
N ALA A 281 25.67 -22.44 -26.25
CA ALA A 281 24.84 -21.73 -27.21
C ALA A 281 25.71 -21.02 -28.27
N PRO A 282 25.34 -21.07 -29.55
CA PRO A 282 26.03 -20.37 -30.60
C PRO A 282 25.92 -18.84 -30.32
N HIS A 283 27.05 -18.16 -30.32
CA HIS A 283 27.07 -16.68 -30.26
C HIS A 283 26.78 -16.14 -31.67
N ASP A 284 25.51 -16.08 -32.02
CA ASP A 284 25.05 -15.45 -33.24
C ASP A 284 24.85 -13.94 -32.97
N ALA A 285 25.51 -13.10 -33.76
CA ALA A 285 25.39 -11.66 -33.67
C ALA A 285 23.97 -11.16 -34.04
N ASP A 286 23.23 -11.98 -34.81
CA ASP A 286 21.88 -11.68 -35.27
C ASP A 286 20.80 -12.28 -34.35
N ASP A 287 21.20 -12.98 -33.26
CA ASP A 287 20.25 -13.51 -32.27
C ASP A 287 19.64 -12.37 -31.43
N ASP A 288 18.40 -12.06 -31.73
CA ASP A 288 17.60 -11.04 -31.05
C ASP A 288 16.57 -11.60 -30.08
N SER A 289 16.69 -12.87 -29.72
CA SER A 289 15.77 -13.56 -28.80
C SER A 289 15.76 -12.99 -27.38
N LEU A 290 16.85 -12.34 -26.96
CA LEU A 290 16.97 -11.65 -25.68
C LEU A 290 17.62 -10.27 -25.90
N ARG A 291 16.85 -9.20 -25.67
CA ARG A 291 17.31 -7.81 -25.81
C ARG A 291 17.31 -7.10 -24.47
N ILE A 292 18.32 -6.29 -24.22
CA ILE A 292 18.45 -5.46 -23.04
C ILE A 292 18.65 -4.00 -23.48
N HIS A 293 17.71 -3.14 -23.13
CA HIS A 293 17.77 -1.72 -23.42
C HIS A 293 18.13 -0.91 -22.17
N ALA A 294 19.19 -0.13 -22.22
CA ALA A 294 19.57 0.82 -21.18
C ALA A 294 19.02 2.20 -21.53
N CYS A 295 17.92 2.59 -20.91
CA CYS A 295 17.26 3.88 -21.13
C CYS A 295 17.46 4.82 -19.95
N HIS A 296 17.54 6.14 -20.22
CA HIS A 296 17.78 7.17 -19.21
C HIS A 296 16.52 7.65 -18.48
N GLY A 297 15.33 7.10 -18.81
CA GLY A 297 14.08 7.46 -18.15
C GLY A 297 12.94 6.55 -18.56
N THR A 298 11.88 6.51 -17.75
CA THR A 298 10.71 5.63 -17.93
C THR A 298 9.98 5.90 -19.24
N LEU A 299 9.85 7.19 -19.64
CA LEU A 299 9.22 7.54 -20.91
C LEU A 299 10.02 6.95 -22.10
N ARG A 300 11.35 7.14 -22.11
CA ARG A 300 12.19 6.61 -23.18
C ARG A 300 12.19 5.07 -23.20
N GLN A 301 12.11 4.45 -22.04
CA GLN A 301 11.95 2.99 -21.94
C GLN A 301 10.65 2.51 -22.59
N ALA A 302 9.53 3.19 -22.30
CA ALA A 302 8.23 2.87 -22.88
C ALA A 302 8.20 3.10 -24.41
N GLU A 303 8.80 4.19 -24.91
CA GLU A 303 8.92 4.48 -26.35
C GLU A 303 9.77 3.42 -27.07
N THR A 304 10.91 3.03 -26.48
CA THR A 304 11.78 1.99 -27.02
C THR A 304 11.05 0.66 -27.10
N LEU A 305 10.37 0.25 -26.00
CA LEU A 305 9.55 -0.96 -25.97
C LEU A 305 8.47 -0.94 -27.04
N ARG A 306 7.81 0.23 -27.24
CA ARG A 306 6.79 0.38 -28.27
C ARG A 306 7.38 0.18 -29.67
N GLY A 307 8.55 0.74 -29.95
CA GLY A 307 9.27 0.55 -31.20
C GLY A 307 9.61 -0.91 -31.46
N ASP A 308 10.10 -1.63 -30.45
CA ASP A 308 10.40 -3.06 -30.54
C ASP A 308 9.15 -3.89 -30.80
N ILE A 309 8.04 -3.59 -30.14
CA ILE A 309 6.75 -4.28 -30.37
C ILE A 309 6.29 -4.09 -31.82
N ILE A 310 6.37 -2.87 -32.35
CA ILE A 310 6.00 -2.59 -33.74
C ILE A 310 6.91 -3.38 -34.71
N ALA A 311 8.21 -3.34 -34.49
CA ALA A 311 9.17 -4.08 -35.31
C ALA A 311 8.90 -5.59 -35.26
N TRP A 312 8.62 -6.13 -34.06
CA TRP A 312 8.31 -7.54 -33.86
C TRP A 312 7.02 -7.95 -34.58
N LEU A 313 5.95 -7.15 -34.48
CA LEU A 313 4.69 -7.43 -35.19
C LEU A 313 4.84 -7.35 -36.70
N ASN A 314 5.61 -6.40 -37.22
CA ASN A 314 5.83 -6.24 -38.66
C ASN A 314 6.71 -7.34 -39.26
N ALA A 315 7.54 -7.99 -38.47
CA ALA A 315 8.41 -9.06 -38.94
C ALA A 315 7.66 -10.37 -39.31
N ASP A 316 6.46 -10.58 -38.72
CA ASP A 316 5.69 -11.81 -38.97
C ASP A 316 4.18 -11.54 -38.82
N PRO A 317 3.39 -11.66 -39.90
CA PRO A 317 1.96 -11.36 -39.88
C PRO A 317 1.12 -12.34 -39.04
N THR A 318 1.69 -13.44 -38.57
CA THR A 318 0.99 -14.41 -37.71
C THR A 318 0.99 -13.97 -36.22
N ARG A 319 1.86 -13.02 -35.86
CA ARG A 319 2.01 -12.51 -34.49
C ARG A 319 0.84 -11.62 -34.10
N ARG A 320 0.38 -11.74 -32.86
CA ARG A 320 -0.78 -11.00 -32.33
C ARG A 320 -0.41 -10.17 -31.11
N LEU A 321 -1.14 -9.09 -30.89
CA LEU A 321 -1.02 -8.27 -29.69
C LEU A 321 -1.27 -9.08 -28.40
N SER A 322 -2.13 -10.10 -28.46
CA SER A 322 -2.40 -11.00 -27.33
C SER A 322 -1.20 -11.85 -26.91
N ASP A 323 -0.18 -11.96 -27.76
CA ASP A 323 1.01 -12.77 -27.50
C ASP A 323 2.06 -11.96 -26.69
N ILE A 324 1.79 -10.67 -26.42
CA ILE A 324 2.69 -9.75 -25.75
C ILE A 324 2.25 -9.54 -24.30
N LEU A 325 3.17 -9.79 -23.37
CA LEU A 325 2.99 -9.52 -21.95
C LEU A 325 4.07 -8.53 -21.46
N ILE A 326 3.64 -7.41 -20.88
CA ILE A 326 4.53 -6.42 -20.25
C ILE A 326 4.42 -6.58 -18.74
N LEU A 327 5.55 -6.88 -18.09
CA LEU A 327 5.63 -6.97 -16.64
C LEU A 327 6.20 -5.66 -16.07
N LEU A 328 5.49 -5.08 -15.10
CA LEU A 328 5.85 -3.81 -14.46
C LEU A 328 6.23 -4.03 -13.00
N PRO A 329 7.36 -3.51 -12.53
CA PRO A 329 7.73 -3.54 -11.12
C PRO A 329 6.75 -2.74 -10.25
N ASP A 330 6.32 -1.56 -10.70
CA ASP A 330 5.36 -0.68 -10.03
C ASP A 330 4.32 -0.13 -11.02
N PRO A 331 3.20 -0.85 -11.23
CA PRO A 331 2.17 -0.42 -12.16
C PRO A 331 1.56 0.95 -11.80
N ILE A 332 1.51 1.32 -10.51
CA ILE A 332 0.91 2.58 -10.07
C ILE A 332 1.80 3.76 -10.46
N ALA A 333 3.10 3.67 -10.21
CA ALA A 333 4.05 4.72 -10.55
C ALA A 333 4.22 4.91 -12.08
N GLU A 334 4.12 3.81 -12.85
CA GLU A 334 4.43 3.81 -14.27
C GLU A 334 3.21 3.98 -15.18
N GLN A 335 1.99 3.85 -14.65
CA GLN A 335 0.76 3.85 -15.45
C GLN A 335 0.55 5.11 -16.31
N SER A 336 0.91 6.28 -15.82
CA SER A 336 0.72 7.55 -16.54
C SER A 336 1.56 7.60 -17.81
N VAL A 337 2.82 7.19 -17.70
CA VAL A 337 3.75 7.11 -18.83
C VAL A 337 3.31 6.06 -19.84
N LEU A 338 2.91 4.89 -19.35
CA LEU A 338 2.45 3.81 -20.23
C LEU A 338 1.14 4.16 -20.94
N ARG A 339 0.21 4.82 -20.29
CA ARG A 339 -1.03 5.30 -20.92
C ARG A 339 -0.78 6.36 -21.99
N ALA A 340 0.25 7.20 -21.81
CA ALA A 340 0.64 8.18 -22.80
C ALA A 340 1.25 7.53 -24.06
N VAL A 341 2.06 6.47 -23.89
CA VAL A 341 2.75 5.79 -25.00
C VAL A 341 1.90 4.67 -25.63
N PHE A 342 1.06 4.00 -24.83
CA PHE A 342 0.13 2.94 -25.24
C PHE A 342 -1.31 3.35 -24.90
N PRO A 343 -1.88 4.30 -25.65
CA PRO A 343 -3.24 4.74 -25.37
C PRO A 343 -4.25 3.61 -25.58
N GLY A 344 -5.21 3.49 -24.65
CA GLY A 344 -6.26 2.47 -24.73
C GLY A 344 -7.23 2.72 -25.90
N SER A 345 -7.39 3.98 -26.30
CA SER A 345 -8.17 4.42 -27.47
C SER A 345 -7.40 5.49 -28.23
N GLY A 346 -7.46 5.45 -29.54
CA GLY A 346 -6.72 6.37 -30.40
C GLY A 346 -5.38 5.81 -30.89
N ASP A 347 -4.72 6.61 -31.68
CA ASP A 347 -3.44 6.29 -32.32
C ASP A 347 -2.33 7.15 -31.69
N TYR A 348 -1.18 6.56 -31.53
CA TYR A 348 0.04 7.27 -31.26
C TYR A 348 0.98 7.04 -32.45
N ASP A 349 1.50 8.09 -33.07
CA ASP A 349 2.36 8.06 -34.27
C ASP A 349 1.82 7.17 -35.43
N GLY A 350 0.49 7.07 -35.57
CA GLY A 350 -0.17 6.29 -36.63
C GLY A 350 -0.32 4.80 -36.35
N TYR A 351 0.14 4.30 -35.21
CA TYR A 351 -0.03 2.89 -34.81
C TYR A 351 -0.94 2.75 -33.61
N ARG A 352 -1.90 1.86 -33.71
CA ARG A 352 -2.82 1.52 -32.60
C ARG A 352 -2.33 0.28 -31.86
N LEU A 353 -1.78 0.47 -30.67
CA LEU A 353 -1.32 -0.59 -29.77
C LEU A 353 -2.07 -0.52 -28.42
N PRO A 354 -3.32 -0.99 -28.37
CA PRO A 354 -4.10 -0.94 -27.13
C PRO A 354 -3.46 -1.85 -26.07
N ALA A 355 -3.21 -1.29 -24.89
CA ALA A 355 -2.70 -2.04 -23.75
C ALA A 355 -3.68 -1.95 -22.57
N ARG A 356 -3.82 -3.04 -21.82
CA ARG A 356 -4.57 -3.08 -20.57
C ARG A 356 -3.61 -3.16 -19.40
N ILE A 357 -3.58 -2.13 -18.58
CA ILE A 357 -2.81 -2.11 -17.34
C ILE A 357 -3.67 -2.68 -16.21
N VAL A 358 -3.16 -3.69 -15.51
CA VAL A 358 -3.81 -4.30 -14.35
C VAL A 358 -3.02 -3.99 -13.08
N GLY A 359 -3.68 -4.05 -11.91
CA GLY A 359 -3.04 -3.74 -10.63
C GLY A 359 -3.01 -2.25 -10.30
N THR A 360 -3.67 -1.42 -11.09
CA THR A 360 -3.88 0.00 -10.79
C THR A 360 -5.26 0.19 -10.15
N PRO A 361 -5.41 1.15 -9.22
CA PRO A 361 -6.70 1.53 -8.69
C PRO A 361 -7.66 1.98 -9.81
N ASP A 362 -8.95 1.79 -9.60
CA ASP A 362 -9.95 2.41 -10.46
C ASP A 362 -9.83 3.93 -10.40
N THR A 363 -9.68 4.57 -11.56
CA THR A 363 -9.45 6.02 -11.65
C THR A 363 -10.65 6.81 -11.09
N GLY A 364 -11.88 6.36 -11.31
CA GLY A 364 -13.08 7.03 -10.79
C GLY A 364 -13.11 7.01 -9.26
N THR A 365 -12.97 5.82 -8.65
CA THR A 365 -12.93 5.71 -7.18
C THR A 365 -11.76 6.49 -6.57
N THR A 366 -10.59 6.51 -7.24
CA THR A 366 -9.42 7.25 -6.78
C THR A 366 -9.64 8.76 -6.86
N SER A 367 -10.26 9.25 -7.93
CA SER A 367 -10.59 10.67 -8.12
C SER A 367 -11.57 11.14 -7.04
N LEU A 368 -12.67 10.41 -6.85
CA LEU A 368 -13.67 10.70 -5.80
C LEU A 368 -13.03 10.70 -4.40
N TRP A 369 -12.15 9.74 -4.12
CA TRP A 369 -11.43 9.72 -2.86
C TRP A 369 -10.51 10.93 -2.67
N HIS A 370 -9.79 11.36 -3.71
CA HIS A 370 -8.94 12.55 -3.65
C HIS A 370 -9.77 13.82 -3.43
N SER A 371 -10.92 13.96 -4.08
CA SER A 371 -11.84 15.08 -3.86
C SER A 371 -12.31 15.12 -2.41
N LEU A 372 -12.85 14.02 -1.91
CA LEU A 372 -13.35 13.91 -0.54
C LEU A 372 -12.25 14.10 0.51
N ALA A 373 -11.13 13.38 0.36
CA ALA A 373 -10.00 13.47 1.29
C ALA A 373 -9.35 14.85 1.25
N GLY A 374 -9.25 15.46 0.07
CA GLY A 374 -8.77 16.83 -0.14
C GLY A 374 -9.59 17.83 0.67
N HIS A 375 -10.91 17.76 0.57
CA HIS A 375 -11.81 18.62 1.35
C HIS A 375 -11.46 18.63 2.86
N TYR A 376 -11.33 17.44 3.48
CA TYR A 376 -11.01 17.35 4.91
C TYR A 376 -9.55 17.68 5.24
N THR A 377 -8.62 17.36 4.35
CA THR A 377 -7.19 17.66 4.56
C THR A 377 -6.92 19.16 4.55
N HIS A 378 -7.56 19.90 3.65
CA HIS A 378 -7.40 21.36 3.54
C HIS A 378 -7.94 22.11 4.76
N LEU A 379 -8.99 21.59 5.39
CA LEU A 379 -9.57 22.20 6.59
C LEU A 379 -8.55 22.36 7.72
N ASN A 380 -7.57 21.47 7.82
CA ASN A 380 -6.55 21.47 8.86
C ASN A 380 -5.16 21.90 8.35
N GLY A 381 -5.05 22.28 7.09
CA GLY A 381 -3.83 22.71 6.42
C GLY A 381 -3.66 24.23 6.45
N ARG A 382 -2.66 24.71 5.69
CA ARG A 382 -2.40 26.15 5.53
C ARG A 382 -3.40 26.87 4.64
N TYR A 383 -4.20 26.12 3.89
CA TYR A 383 -5.12 26.64 2.91
C TYR A 383 -4.41 27.55 1.90
N ASP A 384 -3.28 27.04 1.32
CA ASP A 384 -2.50 27.78 0.33
C ASP A 384 -3.10 27.64 -1.07
N ALA A 385 -2.85 28.64 -1.91
CA ALA A 385 -3.46 28.72 -3.23
C ALA A 385 -3.12 27.53 -4.13
N PRO A 386 -1.86 27.02 -4.24
CA PRO A 386 -1.56 25.87 -5.05
C PRO A 386 -2.37 24.62 -4.66
N THR A 387 -2.41 24.31 -3.36
CA THR A 387 -3.11 23.12 -2.86
C THR A 387 -4.62 23.17 -3.12
N ILE A 388 -5.24 24.33 -2.92
CA ILE A 388 -6.67 24.50 -3.19
C ILE A 388 -6.96 24.51 -4.70
N THR A 389 -6.08 25.11 -5.50
CA THR A 389 -6.20 25.09 -6.96
C THR A 389 -6.15 23.66 -7.50
N ASP A 390 -5.18 22.86 -7.06
CA ASP A 390 -5.08 21.44 -7.46
C ASP A 390 -6.33 20.65 -7.08
N TRP A 391 -6.88 20.89 -5.88
CA TRP A 391 -8.11 20.24 -5.44
C TRP A 391 -9.33 20.67 -6.28
N LEU A 392 -9.46 21.94 -6.62
CA LEU A 392 -10.54 22.46 -7.47
C LEU A 392 -10.47 21.91 -8.90
N HIS A 393 -9.27 21.61 -9.42
CA HIS A 393 -9.09 21.02 -10.76
C HIS A 393 -9.36 19.50 -10.81
N ASN A 394 -9.63 18.86 -9.68
CA ASN A 394 -10.08 17.47 -9.71
C ASN A 394 -11.49 17.39 -10.34
N ASP A 395 -11.68 16.44 -11.25
CA ASP A 395 -12.92 16.33 -12.05
C ASP A 395 -14.17 16.17 -11.17
N ASP A 396 -14.12 15.34 -10.12
CA ASP A 396 -15.26 15.15 -9.22
C ASP A 396 -15.55 16.42 -8.40
N THR A 397 -14.50 17.16 -8.01
CA THR A 397 -14.66 18.45 -7.33
C THR A 397 -15.28 19.49 -8.26
N ALA A 398 -14.79 19.61 -9.49
CA ALA A 398 -15.34 20.53 -10.50
C ALA A 398 -16.83 20.21 -10.77
N GLN A 399 -17.14 18.94 -10.96
CA GLN A 399 -18.52 18.49 -11.17
C GLN A 399 -19.43 18.77 -9.97
N SER A 400 -18.92 18.59 -8.74
CA SER A 400 -19.68 18.90 -7.52
C SER A 400 -20.03 20.39 -7.38
N LEU A 401 -19.21 21.25 -7.99
CA LEU A 401 -19.45 22.69 -8.08
C LEU A 401 -20.32 23.09 -9.29
N GLY A 402 -20.82 22.10 -10.05
CA GLY A 402 -21.62 22.34 -11.25
C GLY A 402 -20.83 22.96 -12.42
N SER A 403 -19.53 22.65 -12.50
CA SER A 403 -18.59 23.29 -13.42
C SER A 403 -17.75 22.26 -14.18
N ASP A 404 -17.14 22.70 -15.27
CA ASP A 404 -16.16 21.93 -16.03
C ASP A 404 -14.71 22.41 -15.76
N HIS A 405 -13.76 21.69 -16.29
CA HIS A 405 -12.34 21.96 -16.09
C HIS A 405 -11.90 23.35 -16.60
N GLU A 406 -12.37 23.78 -17.77
CA GLU A 406 -12.03 25.08 -18.36
C GLU A 406 -12.59 26.24 -17.51
N HIS A 407 -13.82 26.11 -17.05
CA HIS A 407 -14.44 27.10 -16.18
C HIS A 407 -13.75 27.18 -14.81
N ILE A 408 -13.41 26.05 -14.19
CA ILE A 408 -12.62 26.01 -12.94
C ILE A 408 -11.26 26.65 -13.13
N GLN A 409 -10.57 26.43 -14.24
CA GLN A 409 -9.27 27.07 -14.54
C GLN A 409 -9.41 28.59 -14.57
N ARG A 410 -10.47 29.11 -15.18
CA ARG A 410 -10.75 30.54 -15.22
C ARG A 410 -11.06 31.11 -13.83
N ILE A 411 -11.88 30.44 -13.03
CA ILE A 411 -12.21 30.86 -11.67
C ILE A 411 -11.00 30.80 -10.74
N THR A 412 -10.16 29.79 -10.84
CA THR A 412 -8.93 29.70 -10.01
C THR A 412 -7.90 30.77 -10.36
N ALA A 413 -7.77 31.09 -11.67
CA ALA A 413 -6.95 32.22 -12.09
C ALA A 413 -7.48 33.56 -11.55
N ALA A 414 -8.80 33.75 -11.56
CA ALA A 414 -9.44 34.93 -10.99
C ALA A 414 -9.24 35.02 -9.46
N LEU A 415 -9.33 33.92 -8.72
CA LEU A 415 -9.04 33.89 -7.27
C LEU A 415 -7.59 34.35 -6.98
N ILE A 416 -6.62 33.85 -7.74
CA ILE A 416 -5.21 34.27 -7.60
C ILE A 416 -5.05 35.77 -7.93
N GLN A 417 -5.69 36.25 -9.00
CA GLN A 417 -5.68 37.66 -9.37
C GLN A 417 -6.38 38.53 -8.31
N ALA A 418 -7.41 38.00 -7.63
CA ALA A 418 -8.07 38.66 -6.50
C ALA A 418 -7.22 38.75 -5.24
N GLY A 419 -6.02 38.17 -5.26
CA GLY A 419 -5.02 38.25 -4.18
C GLY A 419 -4.93 36.99 -3.34
N TYR A 420 -5.64 35.90 -3.65
CA TYR A 420 -5.56 34.68 -2.88
C TYR A 420 -4.15 34.07 -2.92
N LYS A 421 -3.56 33.87 -1.75
CA LYS A 421 -2.24 33.24 -1.57
C LYS A 421 -2.24 32.15 -0.49
N ARG A 422 -2.83 32.44 0.66
CA ARG A 422 -2.81 31.56 1.84
C ARG A 422 -3.92 31.91 2.83
N GLY A 423 -4.30 30.91 3.60
CA GLY A 423 -5.28 31.07 4.67
C GLY A 423 -6.71 31.00 4.17
N PHE A 424 -7.58 30.46 5.02
CA PHE A 424 -9.00 30.39 4.72
C PHE A 424 -9.66 31.75 4.93
N ASP A 425 -9.55 32.30 6.14
CA ASP A 425 -10.02 33.64 6.58
C ASP A 425 -9.08 34.20 7.66
N SER A 426 -9.37 35.36 8.21
CA SER A 426 -8.56 36.00 9.25
C SER A 426 -8.44 35.17 10.54
N GLU A 427 -9.50 34.48 10.95
CA GLU A 427 -9.49 33.60 12.11
C GLU A 427 -8.49 32.43 11.89
N HIS A 428 -8.49 31.87 10.69
CA HIS A 428 -7.55 30.82 10.34
C HIS A 428 -6.09 31.28 10.33
N LEU A 429 -5.80 32.49 9.84
CA LEU A 429 -4.45 33.04 9.85
C LEU A 429 -3.91 33.18 11.26
N GLN A 430 -4.71 33.72 12.17
CA GLN A 430 -4.36 33.89 13.58
C GLN A 430 -4.09 32.56 14.29
N GLN A 431 -4.88 31.54 14.00
CA GLN A 431 -4.74 30.22 14.61
C GLN A 431 -3.55 29.41 14.05
N THR A 432 -3.21 29.58 12.77
CA THR A 432 -2.28 28.69 12.07
C THR A 432 -0.92 29.29 11.76
N LEU A 433 -0.82 30.63 11.66
CA LEU A 433 0.42 31.33 11.31
C LEU A 433 0.98 32.12 12.47
N HIS A 434 0.33 33.21 12.85
CA HIS A 434 0.73 34.02 13.97
C HIS A 434 -0.47 34.75 14.57
N PRO A 435 -0.62 34.87 15.92
CA PRO A 435 -1.74 35.54 16.54
C PRO A 435 -1.91 37.01 16.14
N ASP A 436 -0.82 37.68 15.75
CA ASP A 436 -0.82 39.07 15.30
C ASP A 436 -0.99 39.24 13.78
N ASP A 437 -1.17 38.14 13.02
CA ASP A 437 -1.43 38.20 11.57
C ASP A 437 -2.90 38.52 11.32
N HIS A 438 -3.21 39.81 11.16
CA HIS A 438 -4.56 40.31 10.87
C HIS A 438 -4.79 40.61 9.38
N ASP A 439 -3.82 40.38 8.50
CA ASP A 439 -3.93 40.70 7.07
C ASP A 439 -4.74 39.66 6.32
N HIS A 440 -6.06 39.86 6.29
CA HIS A 440 -7.01 39.00 5.64
C HIS A 440 -7.04 39.14 4.09
N ARG A 441 -6.34 40.13 3.49
CA ARG A 441 -6.40 40.45 2.06
C ARG A 441 -5.86 39.37 1.14
N TYR A 442 -5.11 38.38 1.67
CA TYR A 442 -4.57 37.26 0.92
C TYR A 442 -5.30 35.95 1.15
N THR A 443 -6.43 35.99 1.88
CA THR A 443 -7.22 34.79 2.21
C THR A 443 -8.17 34.38 1.10
N TYR A 444 -8.59 33.11 1.13
CA TYR A 444 -9.54 32.54 0.20
C TYR A 444 -10.89 33.25 0.24
N THR A 445 -11.44 33.46 1.43
CA THR A 445 -12.75 34.12 1.58
C THR A 445 -12.72 35.57 1.10
N TYR A 446 -11.68 36.33 1.38
CA TYR A 446 -11.56 37.70 0.90
C TYR A 446 -11.46 37.76 -0.63
N ALA A 447 -10.68 36.88 -1.24
CA ALA A 447 -10.58 36.82 -2.70
C ALA A 447 -11.94 36.46 -3.35
N LEU A 448 -12.67 35.51 -2.74
CA LEU A 448 -14.01 35.14 -3.20
C LEU A 448 -15.01 36.31 -3.08
N ASP A 449 -14.98 37.03 -1.96
CA ASP A 449 -15.82 38.21 -1.75
C ASP A 449 -15.53 39.30 -2.79
N ARG A 450 -14.26 39.51 -3.15
CA ARG A 450 -13.87 40.44 -4.23
C ARG A 450 -14.41 40.06 -5.60
N LEU A 451 -14.41 38.75 -5.94
CA LEU A 451 -14.95 38.25 -7.20
C LEU A 451 -16.48 38.41 -7.25
N ILE A 452 -17.17 38.06 -6.17
CA ILE A 452 -18.63 38.22 -6.07
C ILE A 452 -19.02 39.70 -6.17
N ALA A 453 -18.30 40.57 -5.45
CA ALA A 453 -18.52 42.02 -5.52
C ALA A 453 -18.26 42.56 -6.93
N GLY A 454 -17.24 42.05 -7.65
CA GLY A 454 -16.92 42.44 -9.00
C GLY A 454 -17.97 42.05 -10.04
N VAL A 455 -18.68 40.93 -9.82
CA VAL A 455 -19.84 40.52 -10.66
C VAL A 455 -21.07 41.35 -10.37
N LEU A 456 -21.34 41.65 -9.09
CA LEU A 456 -22.56 42.32 -8.66
C LEU A 456 -22.48 43.86 -8.73
N MET A 457 -21.30 44.42 -8.58
CA MET A 457 -21.04 45.87 -8.47
C MET A 457 -19.76 46.27 -9.24
N PRO A 458 -19.71 46.05 -10.56
CA PRO A 458 -18.46 46.22 -11.33
C PRO A 458 -17.95 47.68 -11.41
N ASP A 459 -18.87 48.68 -11.31
CA ASP A 459 -18.59 50.10 -11.51
C ASP A 459 -18.55 50.91 -10.20
N SER A 460 -18.25 50.29 -9.08
CA SER A 460 -18.29 50.95 -7.80
C SER A 460 -16.96 51.67 -7.48
N ASP A 461 -16.96 53.00 -7.57
CA ASP A 461 -15.84 53.90 -7.20
C ASP A 461 -15.77 54.27 -5.68
N ASP A 462 -16.43 53.50 -4.82
CA ASP A 462 -16.47 53.79 -3.39
C ASP A 462 -15.22 53.23 -2.70
N ASP A 463 -14.21 54.08 -2.51
CA ASP A 463 -12.93 53.78 -1.87
C ASP A 463 -13.02 53.44 -0.37
N ASN A 464 -14.19 53.54 0.22
CA ASN A 464 -14.42 53.37 1.66
C ASN A 464 -14.92 51.97 2.05
N ARG A 465 -14.74 50.98 1.19
CA ARG A 465 -15.21 49.60 1.40
C ARG A 465 -14.09 48.71 1.93
N ASP A 466 -14.44 47.82 2.84
CA ASP A 466 -13.56 46.77 3.32
C ASP A 466 -13.18 45.76 2.21
N THR A 467 -14.02 45.63 1.20
CA THR A 467 -13.82 44.70 0.04
C THR A 467 -13.80 45.49 -1.26
N ILE A 468 -12.65 45.49 -1.95
CA ILE A 468 -12.47 46.11 -3.26
C ILE A 468 -12.92 45.16 -4.35
N PRO A 469 -13.98 45.46 -5.15
CA PRO A 469 -14.43 44.61 -6.24
C PRO A 469 -13.33 44.33 -7.27
N LEU A 470 -13.27 43.09 -7.78
CA LEU A 470 -12.42 42.74 -8.91
C LEU A 470 -13.29 42.37 -10.10
N PRO A 471 -13.40 43.24 -11.13
CA PRO A 471 -14.13 42.94 -12.35
C PRO A 471 -13.38 41.88 -13.20
N GLY A 472 -14.11 41.24 -14.12
CA GLY A 472 -13.52 40.26 -15.06
C GLY A 472 -14.30 38.95 -15.16
N LEU A 473 -15.16 38.65 -14.20
CA LEU A 473 -16.15 37.59 -14.27
C LEU A 473 -17.53 38.16 -14.66
N SER A 474 -18.42 37.29 -15.11
CA SER A 474 -19.78 37.66 -15.59
C SER A 474 -20.85 37.04 -14.72
N LEU A 475 -22.13 37.43 -14.95
CA LEU A 475 -23.27 36.80 -14.28
C LEU A 475 -23.37 35.29 -14.55
N ALA A 476 -22.79 34.80 -15.66
CA ALA A 476 -22.74 33.36 -15.96
C ALA A 476 -21.85 32.58 -15.00
N ASP A 477 -20.87 33.24 -14.35
CA ASP A 477 -19.94 32.65 -13.39
C ASP A 477 -20.55 32.59 -11.97
N LEU A 478 -21.64 33.31 -11.73
CA LEU A 478 -22.28 33.46 -10.41
C LEU A 478 -22.68 32.13 -9.76
N PRO A 479 -23.22 31.12 -10.47
CA PRO A 479 -23.57 29.84 -9.87
C PRO A 479 -22.36 29.11 -9.26
N VAL A 480 -21.20 29.16 -9.91
CA VAL A 480 -19.97 28.54 -9.40
C VAL A 480 -19.42 29.32 -8.21
N LEU A 481 -19.46 30.66 -8.26
CA LEU A 481 -19.07 31.49 -7.11
C LEU A 481 -20.00 31.24 -5.91
N GLU A 482 -21.29 31.05 -6.13
CA GLU A 482 -22.25 30.68 -5.09
C GLU A 482 -21.94 29.30 -4.50
N ALA A 483 -21.61 28.31 -5.34
CA ALA A 483 -21.21 26.98 -4.89
C ALA A 483 -19.93 27.06 -4.04
N LEU A 484 -18.93 27.83 -4.46
CA LEU A 484 -17.71 28.08 -3.69
C LEU A 484 -17.98 28.79 -2.36
N ALA A 485 -18.89 29.77 -2.32
CA ALA A 485 -19.29 30.45 -1.10
C ALA A 485 -20.04 29.50 -0.12
N LYS A 486 -20.92 28.66 -0.62
CA LYS A 486 -21.57 27.60 0.17
C LYS A 486 -20.54 26.63 0.74
N HIS A 487 -19.58 26.19 -0.09
CA HIS A 487 -18.47 25.35 0.32
C HIS A 487 -17.63 26.04 1.40
N ALA A 488 -17.30 27.34 1.26
CA ALA A 488 -16.55 28.12 2.24
C ALA A 488 -17.27 28.19 3.60
N ASN A 489 -18.57 28.46 3.62
CA ASN A 489 -19.36 28.49 4.85
C ASN A 489 -19.36 27.14 5.57
N ARG A 490 -19.52 26.05 4.84
CA ARG A 490 -19.45 24.68 5.36
C ARG A 490 -18.07 24.36 5.89
N SER A 491 -17.02 24.73 5.16
CA SER A 491 -15.63 24.56 5.61
C SER A 491 -15.37 25.28 6.94
N ARG A 492 -15.96 26.46 7.16
CA ARG A 492 -15.87 27.18 8.44
C ARG A 492 -16.55 26.41 9.57
N GLU A 493 -17.71 25.82 9.36
CA GLU A 493 -18.41 24.99 10.35
C GLU A 493 -17.62 23.72 10.69
N LEU A 494 -17.12 23.01 9.66
CA LEU A 494 -16.31 21.81 9.85
C LEU A 494 -14.99 22.11 10.58
N ARG A 495 -14.34 23.24 10.32
CA ARG A 495 -13.13 23.68 11.06
C ARG A 495 -13.40 23.88 12.54
N ARG A 496 -14.52 24.51 12.90
CA ARG A 496 -14.94 24.66 14.30
C ARG A 496 -15.18 23.30 14.95
N LYS A 497 -15.75 22.36 14.21
CA LYS A 497 -15.95 20.97 14.64
C LYS A 497 -14.63 20.21 14.82
N LEU A 498 -13.63 20.45 13.95
CA LEU A 498 -12.27 19.87 14.09
C LEU A 498 -11.56 20.35 15.36
N ALA A 499 -11.81 21.58 15.80
CA ALA A 499 -11.24 22.12 17.03
C ALA A 499 -11.90 21.55 18.30
N ALA A 500 -13.07 20.91 18.18
CA ALA A 500 -13.82 20.28 19.27
C ALA A 500 -13.58 18.76 19.30
N HIS A 501 -13.72 18.16 20.50
CA HIS A 501 -13.74 16.71 20.62
C HIS A 501 -15.09 16.17 20.13
N THR A 502 -15.12 15.67 18.91
CA THR A 502 -16.32 15.16 18.25
C THR A 502 -16.29 13.64 18.17
N PRO A 503 -17.35 12.92 18.53
CA PRO A 503 -17.44 11.47 18.40
C PRO A 503 -17.25 11.00 16.95
N ALA A 504 -16.58 9.84 16.76
CA ALA A 504 -16.33 9.29 15.43
C ALA A 504 -17.61 9.03 14.61
N GLN A 505 -18.72 8.71 15.29
CA GLN A 505 -20.01 8.50 14.63
C GLN A 505 -20.56 9.77 13.97
N GLU A 506 -20.34 10.92 14.58
CA GLU A 506 -20.75 12.21 14.01
C GLU A 506 -19.88 12.58 12.81
N TRP A 507 -18.58 12.26 12.85
CA TRP A 507 -17.70 12.42 11.68
C TRP A 507 -18.10 11.49 10.53
N LEU A 508 -18.48 10.24 10.81
CA LEU A 508 -18.97 9.33 9.77
C LEU A 508 -20.29 9.82 9.14
N ALA A 509 -21.19 10.41 9.94
CA ALA A 509 -22.40 11.03 9.43
C ALA A 509 -22.07 12.22 8.50
N ASP A 510 -21.18 13.13 8.92
CA ASP A 510 -20.78 14.28 8.10
C ASP A 510 -20.10 13.86 6.80
N ILE A 511 -19.20 12.87 6.85
CA ILE A 511 -18.53 12.33 5.65
C ILE A 511 -19.57 11.74 4.68
N ARG A 512 -20.53 10.98 5.20
CA ARG A 512 -21.60 10.40 4.40
C ARG A 512 -22.49 11.49 3.79
N ASP A 513 -22.86 12.48 4.57
CA ASP A 513 -23.69 13.61 4.12
C ASP A 513 -22.95 14.44 3.07
N THR A 514 -21.65 14.66 3.23
CA THR A 514 -20.80 15.32 2.24
C THR A 514 -20.75 14.50 0.95
N LEU A 515 -20.54 13.20 1.05
CA LEU A 515 -20.49 12.32 -0.11
C LEU A 515 -21.83 12.30 -0.91
N HIS A 516 -22.95 12.22 -0.21
CA HIS A 516 -24.27 12.18 -0.87
C HIS A 516 -24.74 13.50 -1.44
N ARG A 517 -24.27 14.61 -0.91
CA ARG A 517 -24.73 15.94 -1.31
C ARG A 517 -23.84 16.56 -2.37
N ASP A 518 -22.54 16.34 -2.29
CA ASP A 518 -21.54 17.04 -3.09
C ASP A 518 -20.98 16.17 -4.21
N TYR A 519 -21.09 14.86 -4.09
CA TYR A 519 -20.59 13.86 -5.04
C TYR A 519 -21.65 12.80 -5.35
#